data_4a73e576695cd9b97f04bd645dcda794
#
_entry.id   4a73e576695cd9b97f04bd645dcda794
#
_cell.length_a   1.000
_cell.length_b   1.000
_cell.length_c   1.000
_cell.angle_alpha   90.00
_cell.angle_beta   90.00
_cell.angle_gamma   90.00
#
_symmetry.space_group_name_H-M   'P 1'
#
loop_
_entity.id
_entity.type
_entity.pdbx_description
1 polymer ?
#
loop_
_entity_poly.entity_id
_entity_poly.type
_entity_poly.pdbx_seq_one_letter_code
_entity_poly.pdbx_strand_id
1 'polypeptide(L)'
;WVLALPGQWIAGVGVLVRSITMATEPVVDAGSGMNPETFTAAVAKLDPHGRRFTSLVPAQLARLLGDPRSLVALQSFDRILVGGQAAGRELIAAARAAGVSVTTTYGGTETAGGVVWDGVPIGDTSAAMVDGRIHLRGSSLADGYLDDAERGAVAFPTLDDGLRWYRTDDAGRFADDGRLVVTGRLDDTIVSGGIKLDLLEVAAVLRGMPEAGDVAVVAIDDARWGQAPAAVVTGTVDEASARDALVAALGPAASGLRVVHAGSVPRTPTGKVDRVAVAALFG
;
A
#
# COMPACT_ATOMS: atom_id res chain seq x y z
N TRP A 1 -5.97 -18.15 13.01
CA TRP A 1 -5.41 -16.91 12.47
C TRP A 1 -4.51 -16.22 13.49
N VAL A 2 -3.45 -15.56 13.03
CA VAL A 2 -2.74 -14.55 13.83
C VAL A 2 -3.26 -13.16 13.41
N LEU A 3 -3.76 -12.38 14.37
CA LEU A 3 -4.12 -10.98 14.18
C LEU A 3 -2.88 -10.11 14.37
N ALA A 4 -2.21 -9.86 13.28
CA ALA A 4 -0.95 -9.14 13.19
C ALA A 4 -1.10 -7.66 12.77
N LEU A 5 -2.33 -7.27 12.47
CA LEU A 5 -2.71 -5.92 12.08
C LEU A 5 -3.74 -5.37 13.08
N PRO A 6 -3.75 -4.06 13.35
CA PRO A 6 -4.73 -3.48 14.26
C PRO A 6 -6.17 -3.81 13.85
N GLY A 7 -6.97 -4.31 14.80
CA GLY A 7 -8.34 -4.79 14.57
C GLY A 7 -9.35 -3.71 14.14
N GLN A 8 -9.02 -2.43 14.28
CA GLN A 8 -9.84 -1.31 13.82
C GLN A 8 -9.64 -0.96 12.34
N TRP A 9 -8.65 -1.54 11.66
CA TRP A 9 -8.40 -1.35 10.23
C TRP A 9 -8.93 -2.53 9.43
N ILE A 10 -9.37 -2.26 8.21
CA ILE A 10 -10.09 -3.25 7.40
C ILE A 10 -9.35 -4.59 7.24
N ALA A 11 -8.03 -4.56 7.16
CA ALA A 11 -7.23 -5.79 7.05
C ALA A 11 -7.25 -6.60 8.37
N GLY A 12 -7.23 -5.94 9.53
CA GLY A 12 -7.41 -6.57 10.84
C GLY A 12 -8.84 -7.05 11.05
N VAL A 13 -9.84 -6.23 10.70
CA VAL A 13 -11.26 -6.63 10.67
C VAL A 13 -11.43 -7.89 9.83
N GLY A 14 -10.79 -7.96 8.65
CA GLY A 14 -10.85 -9.14 7.78
C GLY A 14 -10.30 -10.42 8.44
N VAL A 15 -9.29 -10.32 9.30
CA VAL A 15 -8.80 -11.47 10.10
C VAL A 15 -9.85 -11.89 11.12
N LEU A 16 -10.44 -10.93 11.85
CA LEU A 16 -11.49 -11.20 12.84
C LEU A 16 -12.71 -11.86 12.19
N VAL A 17 -13.22 -11.29 11.10
CA VAL A 17 -14.37 -11.85 10.36
C VAL A 17 -14.08 -13.28 9.90
N ARG A 18 -12.92 -13.55 9.29
CA ARG A 18 -12.55 -14.90 8.83
C ARG A 18 -12.42 -15.88 9.99
N SER A 19 -11.88 -15.46 11.13
CA SER A 19 -11.80 -16.29 12.34
C SER A 19 -13.20 -16.67 12.84
N ILE A 20 -14.09 -15.70 12.96
CA ILE A 20 -15.48 -15.93 13.39
C ILE A 20 -16.19 -16.86 12.41
N THR A 21 -16.07 -16.61 11.11
CA THR A 21 -16.72 -17.42 10.06
C THR A 21 -16.23 -18.87 10.08
N MET A 22 -14.97 -19.10 10.46
CA MET A 22 -14.37 -20.43 10.57
C MET A 22 -14.54 -21.04 11.97
N ALA A 23 -15.30 -20.39 12.87
CA ALA A 23 -15.49 -20.80 14.27
C ALA A 23 -14.16 -21.00 15.02
N THR A 24 -13.18 -20.11 14.79
CA THR A 24 -11.87 -20.12 15.46
C THR A 24 -11.63 -18.80 16.19
N GLU A 25 -10.79 -18.82 17.21
CA GLU A 25 -10.32 -17.61 17.88
C GLU A 25 -8.98 -17.16 17.28
N PRO A 26 -8.83 -15.89 16.89
CA PRO A 26 -7.55 -15.38 16.42
C PRO A 26 -6.59 -15.22 17.59
N VAL A 27 -5.34 -15.61 17.39
CA VAL A 27 -4.26 -15.25 18.31
C VAL A 27 -3.87 -13.80 18.05
N VAL A 28 -4.01 -12.96 19.07
CA VAL A 28 -3.64 -11.54 18.98
C VAL A 28 -2.15 -11.39 19.25
N ASP A 29 -1.41 -10.79 18.31
CA ASP A 29 -0.07 -10.30 18.59
C ASP A 29 -0.19 -9.00 19.41
N ALA A 30 0.04 -9.13 20.71
CA ALA A 30 -0.12 -8.05 21.68
C ALA A 30 1.02 -7.02 21.67
N GLY A 31 1.99 -7.14 20.77
CA GLY A 31 3.11 -6.21 20.68
C GLY A 31 2.74 -4.90 19.98
N SER A 32 3.20 -3.78 20.52
CA SER A 32 3.16 -2.49 19.82
C SER A 32 4.14 -2.51 18.64
N GLY A 33 3.65 -2.86 17.47
CA GLY A 33 4.42 -2.91 16.22
C GLY A 33 5.19 -4.22 16.05
N MET A 34 4.49 -5.24 15.65
CA MET A 34 4.96 -6.58 15.29
C MET A 34 6.48 -6.67 15.06
N ASN A 35 7.17 -7.30 15.97
CA ASN A 35 8.59 -7.67 15.85
C ASN A 35 8.73 -9.21 15.73
N PRO A 36 9.89 -9.75 15.32
CA PRO A 36 10.10 -11.18 15.17
C PRO A 36 9.79 -12.00 16.42
N GLU A 37 10.07 -11.48 17.62
CA GLU A 37 9.85 -12.17 18.88
C GLU A 37 8.35 -12.32 19.20
N THR A 38 7.60 -11.21 19.18
CA THR A 38 6.15 -11.21 19.47
C THR A 38 5.37 -12.02 18.43
N PHE A 39 5.77 -11.92 17.15
CA PHE A 39 5.17 -12.72 16.09
C PHE A 39 5.40 -14.22 16.31
N THR A 40 6.64 -14.64 16.59
CA THR A 40 6.97 -16.05 16.85
C THR A 40 6.23 -16.57 18.08
N ALA A 41 6.12 -15.76 19.14
CA ALA A 41 5.36 -16.12 20.33
C ALA A 41 3.85 -16.26 20.05
N ALA A 42 3.28 -15.43 19.16
CA ALA A 42 1.90 -15.56 18.72
C ALA A 42 1.69 -16.85 17.88
N VAL A 43 2.60 -17.14 16.95
CA VAL A 43 2.54 -18.36 16.12
C VAL A 43 2.62 -19.63 16.97
N ALA A 44 3.42 -19.63 18.04
CA ALA A 44 3.56 -20.76 18.95
C ALA A 44 2.26 -21.11 19.71
N LYS A 45 1.30 -20.17 19.79
CA LYS A 45 -0.03 -20.36 20.41
C LYS A 45 -1.06 -20.95 19.46
N LEU A 46 -0.76 -21.01 18.15
CA LEU A 46 -1.67 -21.62 17.18
C LEU A 46 -1.72 -23.14 17.38
N ASP A 47 -2.88 -23.71 17.07
CA ASP A 47 -3.03 -25.17 17.00
C ASP A 47 -1.99 -25.76 16.03
N PRO A 48 -1.16 -26.71 16.49
CA PRO A 48 -0.14 -27.35 15.65
C PRO A 48 -0.73 -28.19 14.51
N HIS A 49 -1.97 -28.63 14.61
CA HIS A 49 -2.68 -29.43 13.62
C HIS A 49 -3.68 -28.63 12.79
N GLY A 50 -3.93 -27.38 13.16
CA GLY A 50 -4.84 -26.49 12.47
C GLY A 50 -4.20 -25.78 11.29
N ARG A 51 -5.03 -25.34 10.34
CA ARG A 51 -4.57 -24.45 9.26
C ARG A 51 -4.21 -23.07 9.81
N ARG A 52 -3.11 -22.50 9.30
CA ARG A 52 -2.52 -21.27 9.81
C ARG A 52 -2.56 -20.16 8.78
N PHE A 53 -3.12 -19.03 9.16
CA PHE A 53 -3.28 -17.86 8.29
C PHE A 53 -2.95 -16.58 9.04
N THR A 54 -2.44 -15.57 8.31
CA THR A 54 -2.29 -14.21 8.80
C THR A 54 -2.35 -13.21 7.65
N SER A 55 -2.49 -11.93 7.99
CA SER A 55 -2.39 -10.81 7.06
C SER A 55 -1.28 -9.87 7.51
N LEU A 56 -0.41 -9.47 6.60
CA LEU A 56 0.74 -8.61 6.84
C LEU A 56 0.77 -7.46 5.84
N VAL A 57 1.40 -6.35 6.23
CA VAL A 57 1.86 -5.35 5.25
C VAL A 57 3.27 -5.69 4.77
N PRO A 58 3.71 -5.20 3.59
CA PRO A 58 5.04 -5.53 3.03
C PRO A 58 6.20 -5.24 4.00
N ALA A 59 6.15 -4.14 4.74
CA ALA A 59 7.19 -3.79 5.71
C ALA A 59 7.31 -4.81 6.87
N GLN A 60 6.17 -5.37 7.32
CA GLN A 60 6.17 -6.44 8.33
C GLN A 60 6.78 -7.72 7.75
N LEU A 61 6.36 -8.12 6.54
CA LEU A 61 6.93 -9.29 5.88
C LEU A 61 8.45 -9.16 5.70
N ALA A 62 8.94 -8.01 5.23
CA ALA A 62 10.37 -7.77 5.06
C ALA A 62 11.14 -7.91 6.38
N ARG A 63 10.62 -7.33 7.47
CA ARG A 63 11.22 -7.43 8.80
C ARG A 63 11.27 -8.87 9.29
N LEU A 64 10.18 -9.63 9.13
CA LEU A 64 10.09 -11.00 9.60
C LEU A 64 10.97 -11.95 8.77
N LEU A 65 11.14 -11.72 7.49
CA LEU A 65 12.05 -12.49 6.63
C LEU A 65 13.53 -12.31 7.02
N GLY A 66 13.88 -11.16 7.59
CA GLY A 66 15.25 -10.86 8.01
C GLY A 66 15.69 -11.53 9.31
N ASP A 67 14.79 -12.18 10.06
CA ASP A 67 15.12 -12.86 11.31
C ASP A 67 14.90 -14.38 11.15
N PRO A 68 15.91 -15.23 11.47
CA PRO A 68 15.83 -16.68 11.26
C PRO A 68 14.68 -17.36 12.03
N ARG A 69 14.32 -16.88 13.23
CA ARG A 69 13.25 -17.50 14.05
C ARG A 69 11.88 -17.18 13.47
N SER A 70 11.65 -15.92 13.08
CA SER A 70 10.39 -15.54 12.44
C SER A 70 10.26 -16.12 11.03
N LEU A 71 11.37 -16.37 10.32
CA LEU A 71 11.33 -17.08 9.03
C LEU A 71 10.74 -18.49 9.19
N VAL A 72 11.19 -19.26 10.17
CA VAL A 72 10.62 -20.60 10.47
C VAL A 72 9.13 -20.48 10.81
N ALA A 73 8.75 -19.46 11.59
CA ALA A 73 7.36 -19.19 11.90
C ALA A 73 6.53 -18.86 10.64
N LEU A 74 7.06 -18.01 9.73
CA LEU A 74 6.40 -17.68 8.46
C LEU A 74 6.19 -18.92 7.57
N GLN A 75 7.17 -19.82 7.52
CA GLN A 75 7.09 -21.06 6.74
C GLN A 75 6.00 -22.03 7.25
N SER A 76 5.57 -21.88 8.50
CA SER A 76 4.52 -22.70 9.09
C SER A 76 3.10 -22.32 8.67
N PHE A 77 2.91 -21.23 7.95
CA PHE A 77 1.60 -20.79 7.50
C PHE A 77 1.18 -21.47 6.19
N ASP A 78 -0.08 -21.90 6.14
CA ASP A 78 -0.70 -22.35 4.88
C ASP A 78 -0.81 -21.18 3.90
N ARG A 79 -1.09 -19.99 4.40
CA ARG A 79 -1.14 -18.77 3.59
C ARG A 79 -0.96 -17.49 4.40
N ILE A 80 -0.19 -16.58 3.84
CA ILE A 80 0.00 -15.21 4.35
C ILE A 80 -0.52 -14.25 3.30
N LEU A 81 -1.52 -13.43 3.66
CA LEU A 81 -2.04 -12.38 2.81
C LEU A 81 -1.18 -11.13 2.97
N VAL A 82 -0.65 -10.60 1.87
CA VAL A 82 0.21 -9.41 1.89
C VAL A 82 -0.43 -8.30 1.09
N GLY A 83 -0.74 -7.17 1.73
CA GLY A 83 -1.44 -6.08 1.06
C GLY A 83 -1.38 -4.75 1.81
N GLY A 84 -2.27 -3.85 1.43
CA GLY A 84 -2.38 -2.51 2.02
C GLY A 84 -1.36 -1.49 1.51
N GLN A 85 -0.33 -1.94 0.81
CA GLN A 85 0.69 -1.13 0.12
C GLN A 85 1.23 -1.92 -1.08
N ALA A 86 1.91 -1.23 -1.99
CA ALA A 86 2.64 -1.91 -3.06
C ALA A 86 3.73 -2.82 -2.45
N ALA A 87 3.65 -4.10 -2.74
CA ALA A 87 4.68 -5.06 -2.38
C ALA A 87 5.68 -5.16 -3.54
N GLY A 88 6.94 -4.83 -3.30
CA GLY A 88 8.00 -4.97 -4.30
C GLY A 88 8.08 -6.43 -4.80
N ARG A 89 8.26 -6.61 -6.11
CA ARG A 89 8.38 -7.95 -6.71
C ARG A 89 9.49 -8.78 -6.07
N GLU A 90 10.60 -8.12 -5.74
CA GLU A 90 11.76 -8.75 -5.10
C GLU A 90 11.42 -9.30 -3.71
N LEU A 91 10.67 -8.55 -2.89
CA LEU A 91 10.23 -9.00 -1.58
C LEU A 91 9.35 -10.26 -1.67
N ILE A 92 8.38 -10.25 -2.58
CA ILE A 92 7.49 -11.39 -2.78
C ILE A 92 8.24 -12.60 -3.34
N ALA A 93 9.17 -12.38 -4.29
CA ALA A 93 10.02 -13.43 -4.81
C ALA A 93 10.94 -14.03 -3.74
N ALA A 94 11.56 -13.18 -2.90
CA ALA A 94 12.40 -13.61 -1.79
C ALA A 94 11.60 -14.43 -0.77
N ALA A 95 10.39 -13.99 -0.39
CA ALA A 95 9.52 -14.74 0.51
C ALA A 95 9.17 -16.14 -0.05
N ARG A 96 8.78 -16.20 -1.33
CA ARG A 96 8.46 -17.48 -2.00
C ARG A 96 9.68 -18.38 -2.12
N ALA A 97 10.84 -17.84 -2.48
CA ALA A 97 12.11 -18.58 -2.55
C ALA A 97 12.54 -19.12 -1.18
N ALA A 98 12.21 -18.40 -0.10
CA ALA A 98 12.41 -18.86 1.28
C ALA A 98 11.35 -19.87 1.76
N GLY A 99 10.46 -20.35 0.90
CA GLY A 99 9.43 -21.34 1.24
C GLY A 99 8.22 -20.77 2.00
N VAL A 100 8.03 -19.45 1.98
CA VAL A 100 6.88 -18.79 2.63
C VAL A 100 5.70 -18.72 1.65
N SER A 101 4.53 -19.20 2.07
CA SER A 101 3.31 -19.25 1.27
C SER A 101 2.62 -17.88 1.28
N VAL A 102 3.01 -16.97 0.38
CA VAL A 102 2.46 -15.61 0.28
C VAL A 102 1.51 -15.44 -0.91
N THR A 103 0.43 -14.70 -0.67
CA THR A 103 -0.52 -14.21 -1.68
C THR A 103 -0.60 -12.69 -1.56
N THR A 104 -0.35 -11.99 -2.65
CA THR A 104 -0.56 -10.54 -2.69
C THR A 104 -2.04 -10.22 -2.76
N THR A 105 -2.48 -9.16 -2.08
CA THR A 105 -3.88 -8.75 -2.08
C THR A 105 -4.03 -7.28 -2.45
N TYR A 106 -5.03 -6.97 -3.27
CA TYR A 106 -5.39 -5.61 -3.64
C TYR A 106 -6.86 -5.34 -3.33
N GLY A 107 -7.12 -4.16 -2.79
CA GLY A 107 -8.40 -3.64 -2.35
C GLY A 107 -8.23 -2.63 -1.23
N GLY A 108 -9.32 -2.12 -0.71
CA GLY A 108 -9.34 -1.06 0.30
C GLY A 108 -10.46 -1.24 1.32
N THR A 109 -10.69 -0.21 2.13
CA THR A 109 -11.84 -0.15 3.04
C THR A 109 -13.14 -0.20 2.26
N GLU A 110 -13.15 0.43 1.10
CA GLU A 110 -14.29 0.54 0.17
C GLU A 110 -14.72 -0.80 -0.43
N THR A 111 -13.86 -1.82 -0.36
CA THR A 111 -14.11 -3.18 -0.84
C THR A 111 -14.08 -4.22 0.27
N ALA A 112 -14.26 -3.80 1.53
CA ALA A 112 -14.15 -4.65 2.73
C ALA A 112 -12.82 -5.42 2.82
N GLY A 113 -11.74 -4.85 2.26
CA GLY A 113 -10.39 -5.42 2.24
C GLY A 113 -9.93 -5.87 0.85
N GLY A 114 -8.97 -6.78 0.81
CA GLY A 114 -8.38 -7.28 -0.43
C GLY A 114 -9.31 -8.25 -1.16
N VAL A 115 -9.79 -7.84 -2.33
CA VAL A 115 -10.73 -8.60 -3.19
C VAL A 115 -10.11 -9.08 -4.50
N VAL A 116 -8.84 -8.73 -4.75
CA VAL A 116 -8.05 -9.26 -5.86
C VAL A 116 -6.81 -9.93 -5.26
N TRP A 117 -6.60 -11.22 -5.55
CA TRP A 117 -5.52 -12.02 -5.00
C TRP A 117 -4.57 -12.47 -6.11
N ASP A 118 -3.28 -12.15 -5.98
CA ASP A 118 -2.26 -12.39 -7.02
C ASP A 118 -2.74 -11.96 -8.42
N GLY A 119 -3.46 -10.81 -8.48
CA GLY A 119 -4.02 -10.25 -9.70
C GLY A 119 -5.36 -10.85 -10.16
N VAL A 120 -5.90 -11.82 -9.44
CA VAL A 120 -7.19 -12.48 -9.79
C VAL A 120 -8.28 -11.99 -8.85
N PRO A 121 -9.39 -11.41 -9.35
CA PRO A 121 -10.56 -11.10 -8.53
C PRO A 121 -11.14 -12.36 -7.89
N ILE A 122 -11.58 -12.25 -6.63
CA ILE A 122 -12.13 -13.38 -5.87
C ILE A 122 -13.63 -13.21 -5.63
N GLY A 123 -14.33 -14.33 -5.40
CA GLY A 123 -15.78 -14.34 -5.15
C GLY A 123 -16.57 -13.82 -6.35
N ASP A 124 -17.47 -12.89 -6.10
CA ASP A 124 -18.26 -12.17 -7.11
C ASP A 124 -17.62 -10.84 -7.56
N THR A 125 -16.36 -10.60 -7.16
CA THR A 125 -15.63 -9.40 -7.54
C THR A 125 -15.36 -9.38 -9.04
N SER A 126 -15.59 -8.22 -9.65
CA SER A 126 -15.17 -7.91 -11.02
C SER A 126 -14.23 -6.71 -11.00
N ALA A 127 -13.28 -6.68 -11.91
CA ALA A 127 -12.40 -5.54 -12.14
C ALA A 127 -12.56 -5.03 -13.57
N ALA A 128 -12.55 -3.73 -13.74
CA ALA A 128 -12.60 -3.06 -15.05
C ALA A 128 -11.57 -1.93 -15.11
N MET A 129 -11.19 -1.59 -16.34
CA MET A 129 -10.31 -0.44 -16.61
C MET A 129 -11.11 0.62 -17.35
N VAL A 130 -11.21 1.82 -16.78
CA VAL A 130 -11.80 2.99 -17.41
C VAL A 130 -10.77 4.11 -17.38
N ASP A 131 -10.34 4.56 -18.54
CA ASP A 131 -9.31 5.60 -18.71
C ASP A 131 -8.01 5.33 -17.90
N GLY A 132 -7.58 4.06 -17.89
CA GLY A 132 -6.38 3.63 -17.16
C GLY A 132 -6.55 3.52 -15.65
N ARG A 133 -7.76 3.77 -15.13
CA ARG A 133 -8.14 3.67 -13.73
C ARG A 133 -8.79 2.32 -13.42
N ILE A 134 -8.40 1.72 -12.32
CA ILE A 134 -9.02 0.49 -11.84
C ILE A 134 -10.39 0.80 -11.23
N HIS A 135 -11.40 0.05 -11.66
CA HIS A 135 -12.72 0.00 -11.04
C HIS A 135 -12.96 -1.41 -10.50
N LEU A 136 -13.55 -1.50 -9.32
CA LEU A 136 -13.90 -2.77 -8.70
C LEU A 136 -15.40 -2.84 -8.42
N ARG A 137 -16.00 -4.04 -8.57
CA ARG A 137 -17.40 -4.30 -8.31
C ARG A 137 -17.56 -5.64 -7.60
N GLY A 138 -18.56 -5.76 -6.75
CA GLY A 138 -18.91 -6.99 -6.03
C GLY A 138 -19.79 -6.69 -4.84
N SER A 139 -20.28 -7.72 -4.18
CA SER A 139 -21.13 -7.61 -2.99
C SER A 139 -20.38 -7.03 -1.76
N SER A 140 -19.05 -6.98 -1.81
CA SER A 140 -18.21 -6.44 -0.74
C SER A 140 -18.02 -4.92 -0.78
N LEU A 141 -18.60 -4.22 -1.77
CA LEU A 141 -18.50 -2.75 -1.82
C LEU A 141 -19.21 -2.10 -0.63
N ALA A 142 -18.55 -1.12 -0.02
CA ALA A 142 -19.17 -0.25 0.97
C ALA A 142 -20.36 0.53 0.36
N ASP A 143 -21.35 0.88 1.17
CA ASP A 143 -22.51 1.66 0.71
C ASP A 143 -22.14 3.11 0.39
N GLY A 144 -21.08 3.64 1.00
CA GLY A 144 -20.57 4.99 0.81
C GLY A 144 -19.64 5.40 1.94
N TYR A 145 -19.37 6.69 2.03
CA TYR A 145 -18.67 7.30 3.16
C TYR A 145 -19.68 7.87 4.15
N LEU A 146 -19.47 7.61 5.44
CA LEU A 146 -20.33 8.14 6.50
C LEU A 146 -20.26 9.67 6.50
N ASP A 147 -21.43 10.31 6.54
CA ASP A 147 -21.58 11.77 6.55
C ASP A 147 -20.93 12.53 5.36
N ASP A 148 -20.63 11.82 4.26
CA ASP A 148 -20.02 12.40 3.04
C ASP A 148 -20.63 11.78 1.78
N ALA A 149 -21.88 12.11 1.52
CA ALA A 149 -22.63 11.59 0.39
C ALA A 149 -22.07 12.04 -0.97
N GLU A 150 -21.51 13.25 -1.05
CA GLU A 150 -20.91 13.78 -2.26
C GLU A 150 -19.69 12.98 -2.67
N ARG A 151 -18.76 12.75 -1.74
CA ARG A 151 -17.60 11.88 -1.95
C ARG A 151 -18.04 10.44 -2.25
N GLY A 152 -19.08 9.97 -1.57
CA GLY A 152 -19.68 8.65 -1.83
C GLY A 152 -20.15 8.50 -3.27
N ALA A 153 -20.87 9.49 -3.80
CA ALA A 153 -21.34 9.47 -5.19
C ALA A 153 -20.20 9.47 -6.22
N VAL A 154 -19.10 10.20 -5.95
CA VAL A 154 -17.91 10.23 -6.80
C VAL A 154 -17.15 8.89 -6.75
N ALA A 155 -17.02 8.30 -5.56
CA ALA A 155 -16.27 7.07 -5.36
C ALA A 155 -17.01 5.82 -5.83
N PHE A 156 -18.34 5.83 -5.81
CA PHE A 156 -19.18 4.68 -6.17
C PHE A 156 -20.15 5.00 -7.31
N PRO A 157 -19.65 5.37 -8.51
CA PRO A 157 -20.48 5.69 -9.65
C PRO A 157 -21.25 4.45 -10.17
N THR A 158 -22.37 4.71 -10.84
CA THR A 158 -22.98 3.75 -11.76
C THR A 158 -22.40 4.01 -13.13
N LEU A 159 -21.78 2.98 -13.74
CA LEU A 159 -21.22 3.08 -15.09
C LEU A 159 -22.26 2.81 -16.18
N ASP A 160 -21.85 2.84 -17.45
CA ASP A 160 -22.72 2.65 -18.64
C ASP A 160 -23.42 1.28 -18.68
N ASP A 161 -22.88 0.30 -17.98
CA ASP A 161 -23.49 -1.03 -17.79
C ASP A 161 -24.67 -1.03 -16.80
N GLY A 162 -25.00 0.11 -16.20
CA GLY A 162 -26.03 0.27 -15.17
C GLY A 162 -25.66 -0.30 -13.82
N LEU A 163 -24.41 -0.71 -13.61
CA LEU A 163 -23.93 -1.34 -12.39
C LEU A 163 -23.09 -0.37 -11.56
N ARG A 164 -23.12 -0.58 -10.24
CA ARG A 164 -22.38 0.22 -9.27
C ARG A 164 -20.95 -0.29 -9.16
N TRP A 165 -19.97 0.59 -9.28
CA TRP A 165 -18.55 0.31 -9.22
C TRP A 165 -17.86 1.19 -8.18
N TYR A 166 -16.82 0.67 -7.54
CA TYR A 166 -15.88 1.49 -6.80
C TYR A 166 -14.80 2.01 -7.75
N ARG A 167 -14.75 3.32 -7.90
CA ARG A 167 -13.75 4.05 -8.67
C ARG A 167 -12.52 4.27 -7.79
N THR A 168 -11.49 3.45 -7.96
CA THR A 168 -10.25 3.60 -7.18
C THR A 168 -9.43 4.80 -7.67
N ASP A 169 -8.43 5.21 -6.90
CA ASP A 169 -7.42 6.17 -7.35
C ASP A 169 -6.17 5.49 -7.92
N ASP A 170 -6.25 4.21 -8.23
CA ASP A 170 -5.14 3.42 -8.70
C ASP A 170 -5.19 3.26 -10.22
N ALA A 171 -4.02 3.40 -10.85
CA ALA A 171 -3.78 3.05 -12.23
C ALA A 171 -3.48 1.55 -12.35
N GLY A 172 -3.86 0.96 -13.47
CA GLY A 172 -3.58 -0.45 -13.70
C GLY A 172 -3.72 -0.86 -15.16
N ARG A 173 -3.55 -2.14 -15.38
CA ARG A 173 -3.81 -2.81 -16.65
C ARG A 173 -4.09 -4.28 -16.41
N PHE A 174 -4.67 -4.94 -17.37
CA PHE A 174 -4.67 -6.39 -17.41
C PHE A 174 -3.41 -6.90 -18.13
N ALA A 175 -2.77 -7.92 -17.56
CA ALA A 175 -1.70 -8.65 -18.22
C ALA A 175 -2.28 -9.61 -19.29
N ASP A 176 -1.42 -10.22 -20.11
CA ASP A 176 -1.83 -11.12 -21.19
C ASP A 176 -2.56 -12.38 -20.68
N ASP A 177 -2.29 -12.77 -19.43
CA ASP A 177 -2.96 -13.86 -18.72
C ASP A 177 -4.27 -13.45 -18.03
N GLY A 178 -4.72 -12.21 -18.24
CA GLY A 178 -5.96 -11.65 -17.67
C GLY A 178 -5.82 -11.16 -16.23
N ARG A 179 -4.65 -11.23 -15.61
CA ARG A 179 -4.42 -10.75 -14.24
C ARG A 179 -4.40 -9.24 -14.17
N LEU A 180 -5.04 -8.68 -13.15
CA LEU A 180 -4.94 -7.26 -12.83
C LEU A 180 -3.54 -6.94 -12.30
N VAL A 181 -2.89 -5.97 -12.92
CA VAL A 181 -1.61 -5.39 -12.49
C VAL A 181 -1.86 -3.95 -12.09
N VAL A 182 -1.68 -3.64 -10.82
CA VAL A 182 -1.66 -2.26 -10.32
C VAL A 182 -0.32 -1.64 -10.71
N THR A 183 -0.35 -0.52 -11.43
CA THR A 183 0.88 0.13 -11.95
C THR A 183 1.29 1.34 -11.12
N GLY A 184 0.38 1.89 -10.32
CA GLY A 184 0.65 3.03 -9.46
C GLY A 184 -0.65 3.69 -9.00
N ARG A 185 -0.53 4.91 -8.46
CA ARG A 185 -1.69 5.74 -8.14
C ARG A 185 -1.79 6.89 -9.13
N LEU A 186 -3.00 7.24 -9.50
CA LEU A 186 -3.26 8.36 -10.41
C LEU A 186 -2.97 9.71 -9.75
N ASP A 187 -3.09 9.80 -8.42
CA ASP A 187 -2.71 10.95 -7.62
C ASP A 187 -1.19 11.03 -7.34
N ASP A 188 -0.43 10.01 -7.73
CA ASP A 188 1.04 10.05 -7.73
C ASP A 188 1.64 10.64 -9.01
N THR A 189 0.82 10.87 -10.06
CA THR A 189 1.25 11.53 -11.28
C THR A 189 0.79 12.98 -11.27
N ILE A 190 1.74 13.91 -11.33
CA ILE A 190 1.48 15.36 -11.41
C ILE A 190 1.78 15.89 -12.80
N VAL A 191 1.25 17.07 -13.10
CA VAL A 191 1.64 17.84 -14.30
C VAL A 191 2.48 19.02 -13.85
N SER A 192 3.79 18.89 -14.00
CA SER A 192 4.77 19.91 -13.62
C SER A 192 5.34 20.56 -14.88
N GLY A 193 5.10 21.86 -15.06
CA GLY A 193 5.53 22.60 -16.25
C GLY A 193 4.96 22.03 -17.56
N GLY A 194 3.75 21.45 -17.54
CA GLY A 194 3.13 20.82 -18.71
C GLY A 194 3.58 19.39 -19.01
N ILE A 195 4.48 18.81 -18.21
CA ILE A 195 5.03 17.47 -18.38
C ILE A 195 4.54 16.58 -17.24
N LYS A 196 4.13 15.36 -17.55
CA LYS A 196 3.77 14.36 -16.53
C LYS A 196 5.01 13.90 -15.77
N LEU A 197 4.92 13.88 -14.45
CA LEU A 197 5.96 13.44 -13.53
C LEU A 197 5.37 12.46 -12.53
N ASP A 198 5.95 11.27 -12.41
CA ASP A 198 5.55 10.27 -11.42
C ASP A 198 6.29 10.52 -10.10
N LEU A 199 5.55 10.78 -9.04
CA LEU A 199 6.10 11.02 -7.70
C LEU A 199 6.74 9.77 -7.09
N LEU A 200 6.37 8.57 -7.53
CA LEU A 200 7.03 7.34 -7.10
C LEU A 200 8.44 7.24 -7.69
N GLU A 201 8.63 7.67 -8.95
CA GLU A 201 9.96 7.77 -9.57
C GLU A 201 10.81 8.83 -8.87
N VAL A 202 10.23 10.00 -8.55
CA VAL A 202 10.89 11.03 -7.73
C VAL A 202 11.35 10.45 -6.40
N ALA A 203 10.46 9.74 -5.70
CA ALA A 203 10.78 9.11 -4.42
C ALA A 203 11.87 8.01 -4.57
N ALA A 204 11.86 7.26 -5.67
CA ALA A 204 12.86 6.23 -5.92
C ALA A 204 14.26 6.83 -6.12
N VAL A 205 14.38 7.90 -6.92
CA VAL A 205 15.66 8.60 -7.13
C VAL A 205 16.18 9.15 -5.80
N LEU A 206 15.33 9.84 -5.02
CA LEU A 206 15.74 10.40 -3.73
C LEU A 206 16.18 9.32 -2.75
N ARG A 207 15.48 8.19 -2.64
CA ARG A 207 15.87 7.06 -1.78
C ARG A 207 17.20 6.42 -2.20
N GLY A 208 17.58 6.55 -3.47
CA GLY A 208 18.88 6.11 -3.97
C GLY A 208 20.05 7.00 -3.53
N MET A 209 19.77 8.19 -2.99
CA MET A 209 20.80 9.10 -2.47
C MET A 209 21.10 8.73 -1.01
N PRO A 210 22.38 8.39 -0.67
CA PRO A 210 22.74 7.96 0.69
C PRO A 210 22.36 8.97 1.78
N GLU A 211 22.38 10.27 1.45
CA GLU A 211 22.12 11.37 2.37
C GLU A 211 20.62 11.66 2.56
N ALA A 212 19.71 11.02 1.83
CA ALA A 212 18.28 11.34 1.90
C ALA A 212 17.58 10.76 3.15
N GLY A 213 18.04 9.62 3.64
CA GLY A 213 17.38 8.92 4.74
C GLY A 213 16.01 8.35 4.34
N ASP A 214 15.01 8.43 5.25
CA ASP A 214 13.61 8.12 4.90
C ASP A 214 13.02 9.26 4.07
N VAL A 215 12.23 8.92 3.05
CA VAL A 215 11.73 9.86 2.04
C VAL A 215 10.23 9.67 1.83
N ALA A 216 9.49 10.77 1.89
CA ALA A 216 8.12 10.85 1.38
C ALA A 216 7.99 11.99 0.37
N VAL A 217 7.29 11.74 -0.72
CA VAL A 217 7.05 12.72 -1.78
C VAL A 217 5.56 12.91 -1.97
N VAL A 218 5.14 14.16 -2.11
CA VAL A 218 3.76 14.56 -2.40
C VAL A 218 3.73 15.63 -3.49
N ALA A 219 2.56 15.86 -4.06
CA ALA A 219 2.31 17.02 -4.90
C ALA A 219 2.02 18.25 -4.04
N ILE A 220 2.50 19.41 -4.47
CA ILE A 220 2.06 20.70 -3.97
C ILE A 220 1.69 21.60 -5.15
N ASP A 221 0.80 22.56 -4.93
CA ASP A 221 0.53 23.60 -5.91
C ASP A 221 1.71 24.55 -6.01
N ASP A 222 2.07 24.93 -7.24
CA ASP A 222 3.17 25.83 -7.51
C ASP A 222 2.79 26.83 -8.61
N ALA A 223 3.01 28.11 -8.35
CA ALA A 223 2.61 29.20 -9.27
C ALA A 223 3.34 29.14 -10.63
N ARG A 224 4.55 28.59 -10.68
CA ARG A 224 5.35 28.49 -11.91
C ARG A 224 5.13 27.17 -12.65
N TRP A 225 5.00 26.08 -11.89
CA TRP A 225 4.96 24.72 -12.42
C TRP A 225 3.54 24.17 -12.54
N GLY A 226 2.53 24.84 -11.99
CA GLY A 226 1.18 24.32 -11.77
C GLY A 226 1.17 23.37 -10.58
N GLN A 227 1.83 22.24 -10.72
CA GLN A 227 2.15 21.32 -9.62
C GLN A 227 3.66 21.09 -9.56
N ALA A 228 4.19 20.88 -8.36
CA ALA A 228 5.60 20.56 -8.13
C ALA A 228 5.75 19.39 -7.16
N PRO A 229 6.81 18.58 -7.31
CA PRO A 229 7.14 17.55 -6.33
C PRO A 229 7.68 18.19 -5.04
N ALA A 230 7.23 17.71 -3.88
CA ALA A 230 7.67 18.15 -2.58
C ALA A 230 8.08 16.95 -1.74
N ALA A 231 9.31 16.93 -1.24
CA ALA A 231 9.91 15.83 -0.53
C ALA A 231 10.20 16.17 0.93
N VAL A 232 9.74 15.33 1.86
CA VAL A 232 10.23 15.31 3.24
C VAL A 232 11.32 14.26 3.32
N VAL A 233 12.47 14.63 3.84
CA VAL A 233 13.62 13.73 4.03
C VAL A 233 14.09 13.77 5.49
N THR A 234 14.60 12.64 6.00
CA THR A 234 15.14 12.56 7.36
C THR A 234 16.66 12.68 7.38
N GLY A 235 17.29 12.64 6.22
CA GLY A 235 18.73 12.80 6.06
C GLY A 235 19.17 14.24 5.84
N THR A 236 20.35 14.41 5.26
CA THR A 236 21.05 15.70 5.11
C THR A 236 21.19 16.14 3.67
N VAL A 237 20.50 15.48 2.72
CA VAL A 237 20.55 15.84 1.30
C VAL A 237 20.05 17.26 1.10
N ASP A 238 20.85 18.13 0.49
CA ASP A 238 20.43 19.48 0.16
C ASP A 238 19.50 19.51 -1.07
N GLU A 239 18.63 20.53 -1.11
CA GLU A 239 17.62 20.66 -2.16
C GLU A 239 18.22 20.81 -3.57
N ALA A 240 19.37 21.48 -3.70
CA ALA A 240 20.02 21.69 -5.00
C ALA A 240 20.55 20.35 -5.55
N SER A 241 21.29 19.59 -4.74
CA SER A 241 21.79 18.26 -5.12
C SER A 241 20.65 17.29 -5.43
N ALA A 242 19.59 17.30 -4.64
CA ALA A 242 18.39 16.48 -4.88
C ALA A 242 17.72 16.85 -6.21
N ARG A 243 17.56 18.14 -6.47
CA ARG A 243 16.99 18.64 -7.73
C ARG A 243 17.83 18.26 -8.94
N ASP A 244 19.15 18.44 -8.86
CA ASP A 244 20.06 18.10 -9.97
C ASP A 244 20.02 16.61 -10.29
N ALA A 245 20.00 15.76 -9.28
CA ALA A 245 19.87 14.31 -9.46
C ALA A 245 18.52 13.95 -10.11
N LEU A 246 17.42 14.56 -9.68
CA LEU A 246 16.10 14.34 -10.25
C LEU A 246 15.99 14.83 -11.69
N VAL A 247 16.53 16.03 -11.98
CA VAL A 247 16.53 16.56 -13.36
C VAL A 247 17.36 15.67 -14.28
N ALA A 248 18.50 15.15 -13.82
CA ALA A 248 19.33 14.23 -14.58
C ALA A 248 18.61 12.91 -14.87
N ALA A 249 17.82 12.40 -13.91
CA ALA A 249 17.14 11.12 -14.04
C ALA A 249 15.77 11.21 -14.75
N LEU A 250 14.97 12.25 -14.45
CA LEU A 250 13.56 12.35 -14.82
C LEU A 250 13.24 13.57 -15.72
N GLY A 251 14.24 14.40 -15.98
CA GLY A 251 14.09 15.56 -16.85
C GLY A 251 13.57 16.83 -16.15
N PRO A 252 13.27 17.88 -16.94
CA PRO A 252 13.01 19.22 -16.43
C PRO A 252 11.73 19.37 -15.60
N ALA A 253 10.78 18.44 -15.71
CA ALA A 253 9.56 18.43 -14.89
C ALA A 253 9.86 18.35 -13.38
N ALA A 254 11.01 17.76 -13.01
CA ALA A 254 11.44 17.64 -11.62
C ALA A 254 12.11 18.91 -11.05
N SER A 255 12.34 19.96 -11.88
CA SER A 255 13.02 21.19 -11.45
C SER A 255 12.28 21.97 -10.37
N GLY A 256 10.98 21.75 -10.22
CA GLY A 256 10.16 22.35 -9.18
C GLY A 256 10.30 21.72 -7.80
N LEU A 257 11.19 20.76 -7.61
CA LEU A 257 11.37 20.08 -6.33
C LEU A 257 11.57 21.07 -5.17
N ARG A 258 10.82 20.84 -4.10
CA ARG A 258 11.05 21.45 -2.78
C ARG A 258 11.39 20.36 -1.77
N VAL A 259 12.34 20.64 -0.89
CA VAL A 259 12.78 19.69 0.17
C VAL A 259 12.62 20.31 1.54
N VAL A 260 12.02 19.54 2.45
CA VAL A 260 11.95 19.87 3.88
C VAL A 260 12.61 18.74 4.67
N HIS A 261 13.47 19.12 5.61
CA HIS A 261 14.11 18.21 6.55
C HIS A 261 13.25 18.04 7.80
N ALA A 262 13.00 16.79 8.20
CA ALA A 262 12.25 16.47 9.39
C ALA A 262 12.94 15.34 10.18
N GLY A 263 12.71 15.26 11.49
CA GLY A 263 13.23 14.18 12.31
C GLY A 263 12.61 12.82 11.98
N SER A 264 11.41 12.81 11.37
CA SER A 264 10.73 11.61 10.86
C SER A 264 9.75 11.97 9.77
N VAL A 265 9.51 11.06 8.83
CA VAL A 265 8.43 11.19 7.85
C VAL A 265 7.08 11.02 8.55
N PRO A 266 6.13 11.97 8.40
CA PRO A 266 4.78 11.82 8.93
C PRO A 266 4.11 10.56 8.43
N ARG A 267 3.54 9.77 9.36
CA ARG A 267 2.87 8.50 9.04
C ARG A 267 1.53 8.41 9.74
N THR A 268 0.59 7.80 9.07
CA THR A 268 -0.70 7.42 9.66
C THR A 268 -0.49 6.34 10.75
N PRO A 269 -1.48 6.10 11.63
CA PRO A 269 -1.41 5.01 12.60
C PRO A 269 -1.20 3.61 11.98
N THR A 270 -1.47 3.46 10.67
CA THR A 270 -1.22 2.23 9.90
C THR A 270 0.21 2.12 9.37
N GLY A 271 1.08 3.12 9.65
CA GLY A 271 2.45 3.17 9.14
C GLY A 271 2.60 3.64 7.69
N LYS A 272 1.50 3.99 7.01
CA LYS A 272 1.54 4.62 5.68
C LYS A 272 1.99 6.07 5.80
N VAL A 273 2.61 6.60 4.75
CA VAL A 273 2.89 8.04 4.66
C VAL A 273 1.59 8.83 4.80
N ASP A 274 1.54 9.77 5.74
CA ASP A 274 0.44 10.72 5.88
C ASP A 274 0.66 11.88 4.92
N ARG A 275 0.09 11.76 3.72
CA ARG A 275 0.27 12.72 2.63
C ARG A 275 -0.23 14.12 2.98
N VAL A 276 -1.31 14.20 3.78
CA VAL A 276 -1.87 15.49 4.21
C VAL A 276 -0.91 16.18 5.16
N ALA A 277 -0.40 15.44 6.16
CA ALA A 277 0.57 15.96 7.10
C ALA A 277 1.91 16.31 6.41
N VAL A 278 2.33 15.51 5.40
CA VAL A 278 3.53 15.82 4.59
C VAL A 278 3.31 17.10 3.79
N ALA A 279 2.18 17.25 3.08
CA ALA A 279 1.90 18.45 2.28
C ALA A 279 1.82 19.71 3.14
N ALA A 280 1.28 19.62 4.36
CA ALA A 280 1.18 20.75 5.29
C ALA A 280 2.56 21.31 5.74
N LEU A 281 3.66 20.58 5.55
CA LEU A 281 5.00 21.08 5.84
C LEU A 281 5.53 22.07 4.78
N PHE A 282 4.83 22.25 3.66
CA PHE A 282 5.25 23.11 2.55
C PHE A 282 4.46 24.41 2.43
N GLY A 283 3.46 24.65 3.29
CA GLY A 283 2.80 25.94 3.30
C GLY A 283 1.45 25.94 3.79
#